data_696e041dfb4edf9821c8c31a31849d22
#
_entry.id   696e041dfb4edf9821c8c31a31849d22
#
_cell.length_a   1.000
_cell.length_b   1.000
_cell.length_c   1.000
_cell.angle_alpha   90.00
_cell.angle_beta   90.00
_cell.angle_gamma   90.00
#
_symmetry.space_group_name_H-M   'P 1'
#
loop_
_entity.id
_entity.type
_entity.pdbx_description
1 polymer ?
#
loop_
_entity_poly.entity_id
_entity_poly.type
_entity_poly.pdbx_seq_one_letter_code
_entity_poly.pdbx_strand_id
1 'polypeptide(L)'
;VFFNHSTGICDMQLKHVPASRLFVSEPDPSWFGNPPNEIPSQNWLESRFHFSFAEYSNRLNSNFGVLRVMNDDFVQPNRGFGTHGHANMEIITYIVQGKLTHKDSMGTEETLGRGSVQFMTAGRGVQHSEFNLEKDTGLRFIQTWIVPRRDGLFPQYGSFDPDHYGEKSRNRNICTARNQWRHLVSDTQDTSSDTPVRIEQDANLFVAEMDADQSLDFLFKNDRMAYVLCVEGSVNLITDSGNKVTLHRHDGCEVKPGGGRGDMTLTFNTIGSEQVEGGDLSAHVLMFEVDHVEGSGRQDL
;
A
#
# COMPACT_ATOMS: atom_id res chain seq x y z
N VAL A 1 -14.79 -43.33 -26.74
CA VAL A 1 -13.96 -42.14 -26.75
C VAL A 1 -14.22 -41.42 -25.43
N PHE A 2 -13.36 -41.64 -24.43
CA PHE A 2 -13.43 -40.95 -23.14
C PHE A 2 -12.75 -39.61 -23.32
N PHE A 3 -13.50 -38.51 -23.24
CA PHE A 3 -12.94 -37.17 -23.07
C PHE A 3 -12.46 -37.07 -21.62
N ASN A 4 -11.14 -37.17 -21.44
CA ASN A 4 -10.50 -36.74 -20.21
C ASN A 4 -10.72 -35.21 -20.08
N HIS A 5 -11.69 -34.81 -19.30
CA HIS A 5 -11.74 -33.47 -18.77
C HIS A 5 -10.62 -33.36 -17.73
N SER A 6 -9.43 -32.93 -18.14
CA SER A 6 -8.48 -32.38 -17.19
C SER A 6 -9.16 -31.16 -16.58
N THR A 7 -9.66 -31.31 -15.37
CA THR A 7 -9.96 -30.18 -14.50
C THR A 7 -8.62 -29.49 -14.23
N GLY A 8 -8.25 -28.56 -15.10
CA GLY A 8 -7.11 -27.71 -14.85
C GLY A 8 -7.38 -26.99 -13.55
N ILE A 9 -6.66 -27.36 -12.49
CA ILE A 9 -6.64 -26.60 -11.24
C ILE A 9 -6.15 -25.22 -11.64
N CYS A 10 -7.04 -24.24 -11.53
CA CYS A 10 -6.70 -22.84 -11.70
C CYS A 10 -5.95 -22.42 -10.45
N ASP A 11 -4.66 -22.22 -10.59
CA ASP A 11 -3.84 -21.79 -9.47
C ASP A 11 -3.46 -20.31 -9.59
N MET A 12 -3.28 -19.64 -8.47
CA MET A 12 -2.73 -18.28 -8.45
C MET A 12 -1.26 -18.30 -8.87
N GLN A 13 -0.88 -17.31 -9.65
CA GLN A 13 0.50 -17.04 -9.97
C GLN A 13 1.06 -16.06 -8.95
N LEU A 14 2.10 -16.46 -8.23
CA LEU A 14 2.83 -15.64 -7.29
C LEU A 14 4.16 -15.21 -7.89
N LYS A 15 4.36 -13.91 -8.10
CA LYS A 15 5.64 -13.35 -8.56
C LYS A 15 6.29 -12.55 -7.45
N HIS A 16 7.32 -13.10 -6.82
CA HIS A 16 8.12 -12.43 -5.80
C HIS A 16 8.86 -11.21 -6.37
N VAL A 17 8.77 -10.09 -5.68
CA VAL A 17 9.49 -8.84 -5.93
C VAL A 17 10.38 -8.56 -4.71
N PRO A 18 11.62 -9.09 -4.69
CA PRO A 18 12.48 -8.96 -3.53
C PRO A 18 12.97 -7.53 -3.33
N ALA A 19 13.08 -7.11 -2.08
CA ALA A 19 13.57 -5.78 -1.68
C ALA A 19 14.94 -5.43 -2.28
N SER A 20 15.80 -6.44 -2.46
CA SER A 20 17.12 -6.27 -3.08
C SER A 20 17.10 -5.87 -4.56
N ARG A 21 15.94 -5.91 -5.22
CA ARG A 21 15.75 -5.48 -6.63
C ARG A 21 15.01 -4.16 -6.74
N LEU A 22 14.52 -3.61 -5.64
CA LEU A 22 13.86 -2.30 -5.65
C LEU A 22 14.88 -1.21 -5.91
N PHE A 23 14.46 -0.19 -6.64
CA PHE A 23 15.24 1.03 -6.75
C PHE A 23 15.11 1.81 -5.43
N VAL A 24 16.22 2.23 -4.86
CA VAL A 24 16.25 3.07 -3.66
C VAL A 24 16.61 4.48 -4.08
N SER A 25 15.67 5.40 -3.90
CA SER A 25 15.86 6.83 -4.15
C SER A 25 16.31 7.53 -2.88
N GLU A 26 17.37 8.30 -3.01
CA GLU A 26 17.95 9.16 -1.96
C GLU A 26 18.21 10.56 -2.54
N PRO A 27 17.16 11.33 -2.85
CA PRO A 27 17.29 12.57 -3.57
C PRO A 27 17.96 13.67 -2.73
N ASP A 28 18.57 14.63 -3.42
CA ASP A 28 19.15 15.81 -2.79
C ASP A 28 18.06 16.56 -1.99
N PRO A 29 18.31 16.88 -0.71
CA PRO A 29 17.32 17.52 0.15
C PRO A 29 16.83 18.87 -0.39
N SER A 30 17.63 19.60 -1.14
CA SER A 30 17.25 20.91 -1.69
C SER A 30 16.12 20.81 -2.72
N TRP A 31 15.91 19.64 -3.37
CA TRP A 31 14.82 19.45 -4.35
C TRP A 31 13.44 19.59 -3.74
N PHE A 32 13.32 19.33 -2.42
CA PHE A 32 12.07 19.39 -1.69
C PHE A 32 12.07 20.48 -0.60
N GLY A 33 13.05 21.39 -0.64
CA GLY A 33 13.15 22.50 0.30
C GLY A 33 13.67 22.11 1.69
N ASN A 34 14.30 20.94 1.82
CA ASN A 34 14.94 20.54 3.07
C ASN A 34 16.34 21.15 3.21
N PRO A 35 16.81 21.40 4.46
CA PRO A 35 18.20 21.74 4.70
C PRO A 35 19.12 20.55 4.38
N PRO A 36 20.43 20.78 4.17
CA PRO A 36 21.42 19.72 3.97
C PRO A 36 21.33 18.63 5.04
N ASN A 37 21.70 17.41 4.68
CA ASN A 37 21.77 16.30 5.63
C ASN A 37 22.76 16.64 6.76
N GLU A 38 22.34 16.43 8.01
CA GLU A 38 23.19 16.66 9.18
C GLU A 38 24.32 15.64 9.26
N ILE A 39 24.02 14.39 8.88
CA ILE A 39 24.97 13.30 8.80
C ILE A 39 25.05 12.86 7.34
N PRO A 40 26.21 12.96 6.67
CA PRO A 40 26.34 12.64 5.25
C PRO A 40 25.93 11.22 4.86
N SER A 41 25.96 10.27 5.79
CA SER A 41 25.57 8.88 5.58
C SER A 41 24.07 8.61 5.86
N GLN A 42 23.32 9.62 6.27
CA GLN A 42 21.88 9.53 6.53
C GLN A 42 21.14 10.52 5.65
N ASN A 43 20.63 10.04 4.52
CA ASN A 43 19.83 10.90 3.68
C ASN A 43 18.49 11.24 4.36
N TRP A 44 17.94 12.42 4.06
CA TRP A 44 16.68 12.89 4.61
C TRP A 44 15.49 12.00 4.22
N LEU A 45 15.59 11.34 3.05
CA LEU A 45 14.63 10.39 2.49
C LEU A 45 15.36 9.13 2.02
N GLU A 46 14.83 7.98 2.37
CA GLU A 46 15.10 6.70 1.74
C GLU A 46 13.77 6.15 1.23
N SER A 47 13.61 6.10 -0.08
CA SER A 47 12.36 5.67 -0.72
C SER A 47 12.60 4.45 -1.60
N ARG A 48 11.89 3.35 -1.35
CA ARG A 48 11.93 2.13 -2.15
C ARG A 48 10.79 2.12 -3.14
N PHE A 49 11.14 2.16 -4.43
CA PHE A 49 10.16 2.19 -5.51
C PHE A 49 9.83 0.79 -6.00
N HIS A 50 8.57 0.39 -5.84
CA HIS A 50 8.06 -0.86 -6.39
C HIS A 50 7.75 -0.77 -7.88
N PHE A 51 7.50 0.42 -8.41
CA PHE A 51 7.28 0.71 -9.84
C PHE A 51 8.13 1.89 -10.27
N SER A 52 8.23 2.09 -11.60
CA SER A 52 8.91 3.25 -12.18
C SER A 52 8.32 4.56 -11.66
N PHE A 53 9.19 5.39 -11.09
CA PHE A 53 8.81 6.67 -10.52
C PHE A 53 10.03 7.61 -10.52
N ALA A 54 9.81 8.92 -10.70
CA ALA A 54 10.85 9.95 -10.68
C ALA A 54 12.08 9.56 -11.54
N GLU A 55 13.24 9.42 -10.96
CA GLU A 55 14.50 9.06 -11.64
C GLU A 55 14.60 7.57 -12.02
N TYR A 56 13.74 6.70 -11.50
CA TYR A 56 13.69 5.29 -11.88
C TYR A 56 12.76 5.05 -13.05
N SER A 57 13.30 4.61 -14.17
CA SER A 57 12.52 4.29 -15.39
C SER A 57 12.80 2.88 -15.90
N ASN A 58 11.80 2.01 -15.77
CA ASN A 58 11.81 0.66 -16.32
C ASN A 58 10.43 0.37 -16.95
N ARG A 59 10.35 0.36 -18.28
CA ARG A 59 9.09 0.15 -19.02
C ARG A 59 8.40 -1.19 -18.71
N LEU A 60 9.13 -2.19 -18.22
CA LEU A 60 8.59 -3.50 -17.85
C LEU A 60 8.08 -3.53 -16.39
N ASN A 61 8.23 -2.43 -15.66
CA ASN A 61 7.83 -2.29 -14.26
C ASN A 61 7.26 -0.89 -13.99
N SER A 62 6.26 -0.48 -14.79
CA SER A 62 5.66 0.87 -14.70
C SER A 62 4.43 0.92 -13.81
N ASN A 63 3.75 -0.20 -13.60
CA ASN A 63 2.49 -0.29 -12.88
C ASN A 63 2.10 -1.74 -12.60
N PHE A 64 1.09 -1.92 -11.74
CA PHE A 64 0.38 -3.18 -11.56
C PHE A 64 -1.14 -2.90 -11.61
N GLY A 65 -1.78 -3.26 -12.74
CA GLY A 65 -3.15 -2.82 -12.99
C GLY A 65 -3.25 -1.30 -12.92
N VAL A 66 -4.15 -0.79 -12.09
CA VAL A 66 -4.35 0.65 -11.85
C VAL A 66 -3.36 1.26 -10.85
N LEU A 67 -2.55 0.45 -10.16
CA LEU A 67 -1.50 0.93 -9.26
C LEU A 67 -0.33 1.48 -10.07
N ARG A 68 -0.10 2.79 -10.02
CA ARG A 68 0.93 3.49 -10.79
C ARG A 68 2.20 3.74 -9.96
N VAL A 69 2.06 4.00 -8.68
CA VAL A 69 3.16 4.20 -7.74
C VAL A 69 2.88 3.37 -6.50
N MET A 70 3.92 2.77 -5.95
CA MET A 70 3.96 2.26 -4.60
C MET A 70 5.37 2.45 -4.07
N ASN A 71 5.50 3.38 -3.13
CA ASN A 71 6.76 3.74 -2.49
C ASN A 71 6.71 3.42 -1.01
N ASP A 72 7.78 2.84 -0.49
CA ASP A 72 8.02 2.65 0.93
C ASP A 72 9.04 3.70 1.37
N ASP A 73 8.51 4.78 1.96
CA ASP A 73 9.24 6.01 2.25
C ASP A 73 9.63 6.08 3.72
N PHE A 74 10.91 6.35 3.98
CA PHE A 74 11.42 6.68 5.31
C PHE A 74 11.99 8.09 5.32
N VAL A 75 11.36 8.99 6.09
CA VAL A 75 11.68 10.42 6.17
C VAL A 75 12.26 10.75 7.54
N GLN A 76 13.43 11.36 7.57
CA GLN A 76 14.12 11.78 8.79
C GLN A 76 13.30 12.83 9.58
N PRO A 77 13.56 12.98 10.89
CA PRO A 77 12.95 14.04 11.69
C PRO A 77 13.14 15.45 11.11
N ASN A 78 12.13 16.31 11.25
CA ASN A 78 12.11 17.68 10.74
C ASN A 78 12.38 17.79 9.22
N ARG A 79 11.97 16.80 8.43
CA ARG A 79 12.11 16.72 6.97
C ARG A 79 10.77 16.39 6.33
N GLY A 80 10.67 16.63 5.04
CA GLY A 80 9.45 16.29 4.29
C GLY A 80 9.48 16.80 2.86
N PHE A 81 8.32 16.65 2.23
CA PHE A 81 8.08 17.08 0.86
C PHE A 81 7.44 18.45 0.90
N GLY A 82 8.18 19.47 0.44
CA GLY A 82 7.68 20.84 0.28
C GLY A 82 6.48 20.91 -0.66
N THR A 83 5.82 22.03 -0.73
CA THR A 83 4.61 22.19 -1.55
C THR A 83 4.85 21.83 -3.00
N HIS A 84 4.08 20.84 -3.50
CA HIS A 84 4.09 20.36 -4.86
C HIS A 84 2.67 19.99 -5.32
N GLY A 85 2.50 19.85 -6.63
CA GLY A 85 1.18 19.68 -7.24
C GLY A 85 0.93 18.29 -7.81
N HIS A 86 -0.34 17.86 -7.74
CA HIS A 86 -0.83 16.64 -8.38
C HIS A 86 -2.10 16.92 -9.18
N ALA A 87 -2.36 16.11 -10.21
CA ALA A 87 -3.61 16.10 -10.95
C ALA A 87 -3.92 14.67 -11.43
N ASN A 88 -5.21 14.35 -11.55
CA ASN A 88 -5.73 13.10 -12.11
C ASN A 88 -5.11 11.84 -11.48
N MET A 89 -5.02 11.84 -10.15
CA MET A 89 -4.48 10.72 -9.37
C MET A 89 -5.27 10.55 -8.08
N GLU A 90 -5.53 9.33 -7.67
CA GLU A 90 -5.90 8.97 -6.32
C GLU A 90 -4.62 8.65 -5.55
N ILE A 91 -4.33 9.39 -4.50
CA ILE A 91 -3.12 9.24 -3.68
C ILE A 91 -3.52 8.74 -2.31
N ILE A 92 -2.96 7.60 -1.90
CA ILE A 92 -3.23 6.97 -0.63
C ILE A 92 -1.92 6.86 0.13
N THR A 93 -1.92 7.29 1.39
CA THR A 93 -0.77 7.18 2.28
C THR A 93 -1.18 6.40 3.53
N TYR A 94 -0.50 5.27 3.78
CA TYR A 94 -0.66 4.44 4.97
C TYR A 94 0.56 4.63 5.88
N ILE A 95 0.34 5.06 7.13
CA ILE A 95 1.42 5.38 8.06
C ILE A 95 1.84 4.12 8.82
N VAL A 96 3.14 3.79 8.72
CA VAL A 96 3.75 2.62 9.37
C VAL A 96 4.39 2.99 10.71
N GLN A 97 5.07 4.15 10.76
CA GLN A 97 5.80 4.60 11.94
C GLN A 97 5.88 6.13 11.96
N GLY A 98 5.92 6.73 13.15
CA GLY A 98 6.03 8.17 13.34
C GLY A 98 4.72 8.88 13.02
N LYS A 99 4.81 10.17 12.67
CA LYS A 99 3.66 11.01 12.36
C LYS A 99 3.88 11.82 11.09
N LEU A 100 2.91 11.75 10.19
CA LEU A 100 2.84 12.55 8.97
C LEU A 100 1.95 13.77 9.19
N THR A 101 2.45 14.96 8.92
CA THR A 101 1.65 16.19 8.85
C THR A 101 1.44 16.58 7.40
N HIS A 102 0.18 16.54 6.97
CA HIS A 102 -0.30 16.95 5.65
C HIS A 102 -0.87 18.36 5.70
N LYS A 103 -0.59 19.17 4.65
CA LYS A 103 -1.28 20.44 4.36
C LYS A 103 -1.56 20.55 2.88
N ASP A 104 -2.74 21.07 2.52
CA ASP A 104 -3.12 21.23 1.12
C ASP A 104 -3.75 22.59 0.79
N SER A 105 -3.90 22.85 -0.53
CA SER A 105 -4.50 24.06 -1.07
C SER A 105 -6.03 24.15 -0.90
N MET A 106 -6.68 23.09 -0.40
CA MET A 106 -8.10 23.07 -0.03
C MET A 106 -8.34 23.59 1.38
N GLY A 107 -7.26 23.78 2.15
CA GLY A 107 -7.31 24.28 3.53
C GLY A 107 -7.26 23.19 4.58
N THR A 108 -6.96 21.94 4.19
CA THR A 108 -6.78 20.85 5.13
C THR A 108 -5.40 20.92 5.77
N GLU A 109 -5.35 20.70 7.08
CA GLU A 109 -4.11 20.43 7.82
C GLU A 109 -4.40 19.34 8.84
N GLU A 110 -3.65 18.22 8.78
CA GLU A 110 -3.86 17.08 9.65
C GLU A 110 -2.55 16.37 9.95
N THR A 111 -2.45 15.79 11.15
CA THR A 111 -1.31 14.97 11.57
C THR A 111 -1.81 13.58 11.94
N LEU A 112 -1.29 12.56 11.29
CA LEU A 112 -1.72 11.16 11.39
C LEU A 112 -0.57 10.27 11.85
N GLY A 113 -0.87 9.29 12.71
CA GLY A 113 0.08 8.33 13.28
C GLY A 113 -0.02 6.93 12.68
N ARG A 114 0.69 5.95 13.29
CA ARG A 114 0.70 4.54 12.87
C ARG A 114 -0.71 3.97 12.70
N GLY A 115 -0.91 3.21 11.62
CA GLY A 115 -2.17 2.55 11.29
C GLY A 115 -3.22 3.47 10.67
N SER A 116 -2.94 4.78 10.59
CA SER A 116 -3.79 5.72 9.89
C SER A 116 -3.63 5.59 8.38
N VAL A 117 -4.70 5.94 7.66
CA VAL A 117 -4.69 6.10 6.21
C VAL A 117 -5.30 7.44 5.83
N GLN A 118 -4.64 8.18 4.96
CA GLN A 118 -5.20 9.35 4.28
C GLN A 118 -5.37 9.06 2.79
N PHE A 119 -6.32 9.75 2.17
CA PHE A 119 -6.44 9.78 0.71
C PHE A 119 -6.61 11.20 0.19
N MET A 120 -6.18 11.40 -1.03
CA MET A 120 -6.37 12.64 -1.77
C MET A 120 -6.73 12.31 -3.23
N THR A 121 -7.96 12.66 -3.64
CA THR A 121 -8.33 12.73 -5.04
C THR A 121 -7.75 14.01 -5.62
N ALA A 122 -6.68 13.94 -6.40
CA ALA A 122 -6.04 15.14 -6.95
C ALA A 122 -6.87 15.81 -8.06
N GLY A 123 -7.64 15.05 -8.81
CA GLY A 123 -8.61 15.53 -9.80
C GLY A 123 -8.11 16.66 -10.70
N ARG A 124 -8.76 17.83 -10.67
CA ARG A 124 -8.40 19.01 -11.50
C ARG A 124 -7.09 19.68 -11.09
N GLY A 125 -6.52 19.28 -9.99
CA GLY A 125 -5.29 19.83 -9.44
C GLY A 125 -5.42 20.23 -7.98
N VAL A 126 -4.42 19.82 -7.20
CA VAL A 126 -4.23 20.17 -5.80
C VAL A 126 -2.75 20.38 -5.55
N GLN A 127 -2.41 21.27 -4.65
CA GLN A 127 -1.05 21.40 -4.11
C GLN A 127 -1.08 20.95 -2.66
N HIS A 128 -0.07 20.19 -2.25
CA HIS A 128 0.08 19.75 -0.87
C HIS A 128 1.54 19.67 -0.45
N SER A 129 1.73 19.48 0.84
CA SER A 129 3.02 19.21 1.47
C SER A 129 2.85 18.11 2.52
N GLU A 130 3.90 17.32 2.73
CA GLU A 130 3.91 16.19 3.66
C GLU A 130 5.21 16.24 4.48
N PHE A 131 5.09 16.39 5.81
CA PHE A 131 6.25 16.58 6.68
C PHE A 131 6.23 15.63 7.87
N ASN A 132 7.42 15.17 8.24
CA ASN A 132 7.72 14.65 9.55
C ASN A 132 8.13 15.84 10.45
N LEU A 133 7.23 16.29 11.31
CA LEU A 133 7.50 17.37 12.25
C LEU A 133 8.00 16.90 13.62
N GLU A 134 8.14 15.57 13.81
CA GLU A 134 8.76 15.00 15.01
C GLU A 134 10.25 15.34 15.05
N LYS A 135 10.80 15.48 16.27
CA LYS A 135 12.19 15.89 16.45
C LYS A 135 13.17 14.73 16.42
N ASP A 136 12.75 13.57 16.93
CA ASP A 136 13.63 12.44 17.22
C ASP A 136 13.14 11.13 16.60
N THR A 137 11.95 11.12 16.00
CA THR A 137 11.33 9.91 15.45
C THR A 137 11.24 9.99 13.94
N GLY A 138 11.80 9.01 13.24
CA GLY A 138 11.64 8.86 11.79
C GLY A 138 10.19 8.52 11.44
N LEU A 139 9.74 9.05 10.30
CA LEU A 139 8.44 8.75 9.71
C LEU A 139 8.60 7.71 8.62
N ARG A 140 7.87 6.59 8.70
CA ARG A 140 7.75 5.62 7.60
C ARG A 140 6.31 5.50 7.16
N PHE A 141 6.08 5.54 5.86
CA PHE A 141 4.76 5.37 5.27
C PHE A 141 4.84 4.69 3.90
N ILE A 142 3.73 4.07 3.50
CA ILE A 142 3.57 3.52 2.16
C ILE A 142 2.69 4.49 1.37
N GLN A 143 3.26 5.12 0.33
CA GLN A 143 2.51 5.98 -0.57
C GLN A 143 2.17 5.25 -1.86
N THR A 144 0.88 5.26 -2.21
CA THR A 144 0.37 4.60 -3.41
C THR A 144 -0.41 5.59 -4.25
N TRP A 145 -0.10 5.62 -5.56
CA TRP A 145 -0.88 6.38 -6.53
C TRP A 145 -1.66 5.42 -7.42
N ILE A 146 -2.94 5.70 -7.57
CA ILE A 146 -3.88 4.90 -8.34
C ILE A 146 -4.44 5.79 -9.45
N VAL A 147 -4.43 5.27 -10.68
CA VAL A 147 -5.05 5.97 -11.82
C VAL A 147 -6.57 5.97 -11.59
N PRO A 148 -7.21 7.13 -11.50
CA PRO A 148 -8.64 7.19 -11.27
C PRO A 148 -9.42 6.70 -12.51
N ARG A 149 -10.67 6.30 -12.31
CA ARG A 149 -11.56 5.85 -13.39
C ARG A 149 -11.77 6.92 -14.46
N ARG A 150 -11.68 8.21 -14.09
CA ARG A 150 -11.87 9.36 -14.99
C ARG A 150 -11.02 10.55 -14.55
N ASP A 151 -10.64 11.36 -15.50
CA ASP A 151 -9.91 12.61 -15.24
C ASP A 151 -10.84 13.76 -14.81
N GLY A 152 -10.27 14.82 -14.27
CA GLY A 152 -10.96 16.08 -14.00
C GLY A 152 -11.95 16.02 -12.82
N LEU A 153 -11.80 15.06 -11.92
CA LEU A 153 -12.56 14.97 -10.69
C LEU A 153 -12.41 16.25 -9.85
N PHE A 154 -13.35 16.50 -8.94
CA PHE A 154 -13.16 17.51 -7.91
C PHE A 154 -12.13 17.02 -6.88
N PRO A 155 -11.14 17.84 -6.52
CA PRO A 155 -10.22 17.49 -5.45
C PRO A 155 -10.95 17.17 -4.16
N GLN A 156 -10.51 16.12 -3.48
CA GLN A 156 -11.04 15.68 -2.20
C GLN A 156 -9.88 15.21 -1.30
N TYR A 157 -10.07 15.35 0.00
CA TYR A 157 -9.19 14.81 1.02
C TYR A 157 -10.04 14.14 2.10
N GLY A 158 -9.51 13.08 2.69
CA GLY A 158 -10.07 12.45 3.87
C GLY A 158 -9.07 11.49 4.48
N SER A 159 -9.36 11.12 5.72
CA SER A 159 -8.48 10.26 6.50
C SER A 159 -9.27 9.32 7.41
N PHE A 160 -8.55 8.30 7.86
CA PHE A 160 -8.96 7.44 8.95
C PHE A 160 -7.79 7.35 9.95
N ASP A 161 -8.07 7.67 11.20
CA ASP A 161 -7.14 7.53 12.32
C ASP A 161 -7.72 6.51 13.33
N PRO A 162 -7.06 5.36 13.51
CA PRO A 162 -7.55 4.32 14.43
C PRO A 162 -7.68 4.81 15.87
N ASP A 163 -6.83 5.72 16.32
CA ASP A 163 -6.86 6.25 17.69
C ASP A 163 -8.09 7.13 17.93
N HIS A 164 -8.47 7.96 16.97
CA HIS A 164 -9.67 8.81 17.05
C HIS A 164 -10.97 8.04 16.82
N TYR A 165 -10.97 7.01 15.97
CA TYR A 165 -12.16 6.19 15.74
C TYR A 165 -12.50 5.28 16.93
N GLY A 166 -11.48 4.82 17.68
CA GLY A 166 -11.68 4.00 18.88
C GLY A 166 -12.47 4.68 19.99
N GLU A 167 -12.38 6.00 20.11
CA GLU A 167 -13.15 6.78 21.08
C GLU A 167 -14.62 6.98 20.67
N LYS A 168 -14.93 7.02 19.37
CA LYS A 168 -16.26 7.25 18.81
C LYS A 168 -17.02 5.96 18.49
N SER A 169 -16.32 4.85 18.29
CA SER A 169 -16.92 3.56 17.93
C SER A 169 -17.25 2.74 19.18
N ARG A 170 -18.49 2.27 19.29
CA ARG A 170 -18.91 1.29 20.30
C ARG A 170 -18.22 -0.07 20.12
N ASN A 171 -17.53 -0.27 19.02
CA ASN A 171 -16.84 -1.52 18.68
C ASN A 171 -15.33 -1.27 18.55
N ARG A 172 -14.60 -1.42 19.67
CA ARG A 172 -13.13 -1.26 19.71
C ARG A 172 -12.36 -2.21 18.78
N ASN A 173 -12.99 -3.28 18.32
CA ASN A 173 -12.39 -4.25 17.39
C ASN A 173 -12.24 -3.70 15.96
N ILE A 174 -12.86 -2.55 15.64
CA ILE A 174 -12.71 -1.90 14.33
C ILE A 174 -11.35 -1.21 14.19
N CYS A 175 -10.65 -0.92 15.27
CA CYS A 175 -9.45 -0.08 15.27
C CYS A 175 -8.13 -0.84 15.10
N THR A 176 -8.11 -2.17 15.27
CA THR A 176 -6.88 -2.96 15.14
C THR A 176 -6.98 -3.95 13.98
N ALA A 177 -5.94 -3.99 13.15
CA ALA A 177 -5.78 -5.01 12.12
C ALA A 177 -5.13 -6.30 12.68
N ARG A 178 -5.08 -6.48 14.03
CA ARG A 178 -4.35 -7.57 14.66
C ARG A 178 -5.05 -8.91 14.46
N ASN A 179 -4.35 -9.84 13.82
CA ASN A 179 -4.80 -11.19 13.47
C ASN A 179 -6.12 -11.23 12.67
N GLN A 180 -6.34 -10.20 11.87
CA GLN A 180 -7.50 -10.11 10.98
C GLN A 180 -7.22 -9.12 9.84
N TRP A 181 -7.88 -9.33 8.72
CA TRP A 181 -7.89 -8.35 7.64
C TRP A 181 -8.75 -7.14 8.01
N ARG A 182 -8.20 -5.96 7.78
CA ARG A 182 -8.93 -4.71 7.84
C ARG A 182 -9.03 -4.11 6.45
N HIS A 183 -10.24 -3.89 5.98
CA HIS A 183 -10.55 -3.21 4.74
C HIS A 183 -10.58 -1.70 5.00
N LEU A 184 -9.60 -0.95 4.48
CA LEU A 184 -9.42 0.49 4.74
C LEU A 184 -9.90 1.37 3.60
N VAL A 185 -9.73 0.91 2.35
CA VAL A 185 -10.08 1.70 1.16
C VAL A 185 -10.89 0.85 0.21
N SER A 186 -11.94 1.41 -0.36
CA SER A 186 -12.75 0.78 -1.42
C SER A 186 -13.23 1.79 -2.47
N ASP A 187 -13.83 1.26 -3.53
CA ASP A 187 -14.46 2.02 -4.61
C ASP A 187 -15.67 2.82 -4.11
N THR A 188 -15.82 4.09 -4.55
CA THR A 188 -17.04 4.88 -4.32
C THR A 188 -18.30 4.21 -4.89
N GLN A 189 -18.17 3.34 -5.89
CA GLN A 189 -19.27 2.59 -6.51
C GLN A 189 -19.60 1.29 -5.79
N ASP A 190 -18.72 0.78 -4.93
CA ASP A 190 -19.03 -0.39 -4.10
C ASP A 190 -19.94 0.01 -2.93
N THR A 191 -21.21 -0.37 -3.00
CA THR A 191 -22.19 -0.11 -1.93
C THR A 191 -22.22 -1.19 -0.85
N SER A 192 -21.46 -2.26 -1.02
CA SER A 192 -21.41 -3.41 -0.11
C SER A 192 -20.33 -3.29 0.97
N SER A 193 -19.28 -2.52 0.71
CA SER A 193 -18.16 -2.32 1.65
C SER A 193 -18.40 -1.11 2.56
N ASP A 194 -18.16 -1.30 3.86
CA ASP A 194 -18.16 -0.24 4.86
C ASP A 194 -16.70 0.12 5.22
N THR A 195 -16.04 0.85 4.31
CA THR A 195 -14.67 1.29 4.48
C THR A 195 -14.58 2.75 4.90
N PRO A 196 -13.57 3.12 5.71
CA PRO A 196 -13.40 4.51 6.14
C PRO A 196 -12.98 5.45 5.00
N VAL A 197 -12.36 4.92 3.96
CA VAL A 197 -11.89 5.69 2.80
C VAL A 197 -12.52 5.14 1.52
N ARG A 198 -12.96 6.07 0.65
CA ARG A 198 -13.58 5.76 -0.63
C ARG A 198 -12.89 6.52 -1.75
N ILE A 199 -12.52 5.82 -2.85
CA ILE A 199 -11.80 6.39 -3.98
C ILE A 199 -12.55 6.16 -5.30
N GLU A 200 -12.24 6.94 -6.31
CA GLU A 200 -12.86 6.86 -7.65
C GLU A 200 -12.16 5.83 -8.56
N GLN A 201 -11.89 4.64 -8.01
CA GLN A 201 -11.35 3.50 -8.75
C GLN A 201 -11.73 2.18 -8.07
N ASP A 202 -11.87 1.12 -8.86
CA ASP A 202 -12.03 -0.25 -8.37
C ASP A 202 -10.69 -0.79 -7.84
N ALA A 203 -10.36 -0.37 -6.63
CA ALA A 203 -9.19 -0.80 -5.89
C ALA A 203 -9.49 -0.82 -4.39
N ASN A 204 -9.05 -1.87 -3.74
CA ASN A 204 -9.28 -2.12 -2.32
C ASN A 204 -7.95 -2.19 -1.60
N LEU A 205 -7.84 -1.53 -0.43
CA LEU A 205 -6.71 -1.65 0.47
C LEU A 205 -7.08 -2.48 1.69
N PHE A 206 -6.35 -3.56 1.89
CA PHE A 206 -6.42 -4.39 3.08
C PHE A 206 -5.09 -4.34 3.84
N VAL A 207 -5.16 -4.33 5.17
CA VAL A 207 -3.99 -4.46 6.04
C VAL A 207 -4.24 -5.51 7.11
N ALA A 208 -3.15 -6.17 7.56
CA ALA A 208 -3.17 -7.10 8.68
C ALA A 208 -1.87 -7.03 9.46
N GLU A 209 -1.97 -6.93 10.78
CA GLU A 209 -0.87 -7.11 11.73
C GLU A 209 -1.03 -8.50 12.37
N MET A 210 -0.01 -9.35 12.26
CA MET A 210 -0.10 -10.77 12.64
C MET A 210 0.92 -11.09 13.73
N ASP A 211 0.43 -11.75 14.78
CA ASP A 211 1.28 -12.33 15.82
C ASP A 211 2.04 -13.56 15.32
N ALA A 212 2.93 -14.11 16.15
CA ALA A 212 3.57 -15.39 15.88
C ALA A 212 2.51 -16.50 15.77
N ASP A 213 2.79 -17.51 14.93
CA ASP A 213 1.97 -18.71 14.76
C ASP A 213 0.51 -18.42 14.31
N GLN A 214 0.29 -17.28 13.61
CA GLN A 214 -1.00 -16.93 13.05
C GLN A 214 -1.09 -17.29 11.55
N SER A 215 -2.32 -17.57 11.14
CA SER A 215 -2.70 -17.82 9.76
C SER A 215 -3.95 -17.02 9.42
N LEU A 216 -3.91 -16.31 8.28
CA LEU A 216 -5.06 -15.58 7.75
C LEU A 216 -5.30 -15.99 6.30
N ASP A 217 -6.55 -16.31 5.99
CA ASP A 217 -6.98 -16.55 4.63
C ASP A 217 -7.54 -15.27 4.01
N PHE A 218 -7.33 -15.11 2.70
CA PHE A 218 -7.98 -14.10 1.89
C PHE A 218 -8.62 -14.74 0.66
N LEU A 219 -9.93 -14.55 0.53
CA LEU A 219 -10.71 -15.09 -0.60
C LEU A 219 -10.74 -14.08 -1.74
N PHE A 220 -9.97 -14.34 -2.79
CA PHE A 220 -10.05 -13.60 -4.04
C PHE A 220 -11.28 -14.03 -4.84
N LYS A 221 -12.11 -13.07 -5.21
CA LYS A 221 -13.16 -13.30 -6.19
C LYS A 221 -12.56 -13.51 -7.57
N ASN A 222 -13.34 -14.17 -8.43
CA ASN A 222 -12.91 -14.38 -9.82
C ASN A 222 -12.48 -13.05 -10.47
N ASP A 223 -11.43 -13.11 -11.30
CA ASP A 223 -10.86 -11.96 -12.02
C ASP A 223 -10.29 -10.84 -11.15
N ARG A 224 -9.94 -11.13 -9.89
CA ARG A 224 -9.20 -10.19 -9.02
C ARG A 224 -7.72 -10.54 -8.97
N MET A 225 -6.89 -9.53 -8.88
CA MET A 225 -5.44 -9.67 -8.64
C MET A 225 -5.01 -8.76 -7.49
N ALA A 226 -3.84 -9.01 -6.90
CA ALA A 226 -3.35 -8.17 -5.82
C ALA A 226 -1.85 -7.91 -5.90
N TYR A 227 -1.46 -6.76 -5.35
CA TYR A 227 -0.09 -6.48 -4.98
C TYR A 227 0.05 -6.52 -3.47
N VAL A 228 0.83 -7.46 -2.97
CA VAL A 228 1.09 -7.67 -1.55
C VAL A 228 2.44 -7.08 -1.19
N LEU A 229 2.51 -6.32 -0.10
CA LEU A 229 3.74 -5.78 0.49
C LEU A 229 3.90 -6.32 1.91
N CYS A 230 5.03 -6.93 2.21
CA CYS A 230 5.44 -7.22 3.58
C CYS A 230 6.05 -5.95 4.18
N VAL A 231 5.27 -5.24 4.99
CA VAL A 231 5.65 -3.95 5.58
C VAL A 231 6.66 -4.13 6.70
N GLU A 232 6.44 -5.14 7.57
CA GLU A 232 7.30 -5.47 8.72
C GLU A 232 7.30 -6.98 8.93
N GLY A 233 8.40 -7.53 9.46
CA GLY A 233 8.55 -8.95 9.76
C GLY A 233 8.63 -9.82 8.51
N SER A 234 8.01 -11.01 8.57
CA SER A 234 8.06 -12.01 7.50
C SER A 234 6.78 -12.83 7.42
N VAL A 235 6.33 -13.14 6.21
CA VAL A 235 5.10 -13.90 5.95
C VAL A 235 5.27 -14.88 4.78
N ASN A 236 4.67 -16.06 4.90
CA ASN A 236 4.51 -16.99 3.80
C ASN A 236 3.16 -16.76 3.12
N LEU A 237 3.15 -16.63 1.81
CA LEU A 237 1.97 -16.66 0.96
C LEU A 237 1.85 -18.08 0.38
N ILE A 238 0.70 -18.73 0.56
CA ILE A 238 0.47 -20.12 0.15
C ILE A 238 -0.83 -20.17 -0.63
N THR A 239 -0.79 -20.68 -1.86
CA THR A 239 -1.98 -20.88 -2.70
C THR A 239 -2.71 -22.18 -2.37
N ASP A 240 -3.95 -22.34 -2.84
CA ASP A 240 -4.73 -23.59 -2.68
C ASP A 240 -4.00 -24.83 -3.23
N SER A 241 -3.14 -24.70 -4.25
CA SER A 241 -2.32 -25.79 -4.78
C SER A 241 -1.05 -26.08 -3.98
N GLY A 242 -0.75 -25.25 -2.96
CA GLY A 242 0.44 -25.37 -2.12
C GLY A 242 1.67 -24.63 -2.66
N ASN A 243 1.56 -23.84 -3.75
CA ASN A 243 2.65 -22.97 -4.16
C ASN A 243 2.91 -21.93 -3.08
N LYS A 244 4.20 -21.70 -2.77
CA LYS A 244 4.60 -20.87 -1.63
C LYS A 244 5.63 -19.83 -2.04
N VAL A 245 5.44 -18.62 -1.55
CA VAL A 245 6.42 -17.52 -1.59
C VAL A 245 6.60 -16.99 -0.17
N THR A 246 7.85 -16.80 0.24
CA THR A 246 8.20 -16.12 1.50
C THR A 246 8.52 -14.68 1.21
N LEU A 247 7.89 -13.76 1.95
CA LEU A 247 8.18 -12.33 1.91
C LEU A 247 8.80 -11.91 3.22
N HIS A 248 9.84 -11.09 3.11
CA HIS A 248 10.47 -10.37 4.22
C HIS A 248 10.15 -8.88 4.13
N ARG A 249 10.47 -8.12 5.15
CA ARG A 249 10.28 -6.66 5.18
C ARG A 249 10.73 -6.00 3.88
N HIS A 250 9.88 -5.17 3.29
CA HIS A 250 10.00 -4.47 2.00
C HIS A 250 9.82 -5.35 0.75
N ASP A 251 9.70 -6.68 0.87
CA ASP A 251 9.39 -7.51 -0.29
C ASP A 251 7.96 -7.31 -0.75
N GLY A 252 7.76 -7.30 -2.07
CA GLY A 252 6.46 -7.35 -2.70
C GLY A 252 6.14 -8.70 -3.33
N CYS A 253 4.86 -8.93 -3.65
CA CYS A 253 4.40 -10.05 -4.45
C CYS A 253 3.25 -9.64 -5.37
N GLU A 254 3.42 -9.85 -6.68
CA GLU A 254 2.28 -9.79 -7.60
C GLU A 254 1.52 -11.12 -7.49
N VAL A 255 0.22 -11.04 -7.20
CA VAL A 255 -0.72 -12.16 -7.14
C VAL A 255 -1.69 -12.02 -8.31
N LYS A 256 -1.69 -13.00 -9.22
CA LYS A 256 -2.56 -12.97 -10.41
C LYS A 256 -3.38 -14.25 -10.52
N PRO A 257 -4.61 -14.19 -11.06
CA PRO A 257 -5.39 -15.39 -11.31
C PRO A 257 -4.72 -16.27 -12.35
N GLY A 258 -4.80 -17.58 -12.20
CA GLY A 258 -4.16 -18.58 -13.05
C GLY A 258 -4.96 -19.06 -14.26
N GLY A 259 -5.97 -18.28 -14.73
CA GLY A 259 -6.69 -18.53 -15.99
C GLY A 259 -7.88 -19.51 -15.91
N GLY A 260 -8.34 -19.89 -14.72
CA GLY A 260 -9.59 -20.63 -14.54
C GLY A 260 -10.73 -19.73 -14.03
N ARG A 261 -11.90 -20.31 -13.85
CA ARG A 261 -13.07 -19.63 -13.31
C ARG A 261 -13.35 -20.10 -11.90
N GLY A 262 -13.37 -19.20 -10.95
CA GLY A 262 -13.74 -19.47 -9.56
C GLY A 262 -12.96 -18.63 -8.56
N ASP A 263 -13.50 -18.55 -7.36
CA ASP A 263 -12.85 -17.89 -6.23
C ASP A 263 -11.62 -18.71 -5.81
N MET A 264 -10.56 -18.05 -5.35
CA MET A 264 -9.29 -18.65 -4.95
C MET A 264 -8.89 -18.13 -3.57
N THR A 265 -8.29 -19.00 -2.76
CA THR A 265 -7.80 -18.62 -1.44
C THR A 265 -6.28 -18.42 -1.44
N LEU A 266 -5.83 -17.33 -0.85
CA LEU A 266 -4.43 -17.11 -0.52
C LEU A 266 -4.29 -17.11 1.00
N THR A 267 -3.48 -18.03 1.52
CA THR A 267 -3.20 -18.16 2.95
C THR A 267 -1.91 -17.42 3.29
N PHE A 268 -1.97 -16.61 4.34
CA PHE A 268 -0.85 -15.85 4.90
C PHE A 268 -0.46 -16.48 6.24
N ASN A 269 0.76 -17.03 6.35
CA ASN A 269 1.26 -17.64 7.57
C ASN A 269 2.48 -16.90 8.08
N THR A 270 2.48 -16.51 9.36
CA THR A 270 3.67 -15.93 9.98
C THR A 270 4.79 -16.94 10.10
N ILE A 271 6.02 -16.45 10.03
CA ILE A 271 7.25 -17.24 10.16
C ILE A 271 7.88 -16.84 11.48
N GLY A 272 7.81 -17.73 12.49
CA GLY A 272 8.51 -17.65 13.77
C GLY A 272 8.96 -16.26 14.27
N SER A 273 9.32 -16.11 15.50
CA SER A 273 9.62 -14.84 16.15
C SER A 273 10.91 -14.17 15.64
N GLU A 274 10.89 -13.48 14.51
CA GLU A 274 11.73 -12.31 14.36
C GLU A 274 11.00 -11.16 15.07
N GLN A 275 11.59 -10.65 16.16
CA GLN A 275 11.02 -9.53 16.89
C GLN A 275 10.99 -8.31 15.99
N VAL A 276 9.78 -7.85 15.64
CA VAL A 276 9.56 -6.55 15.00
C VAL A 276 9.77 -5.46 16.06
N GLU A 277 10.50 -4.39 15.71
CA GLU A 277 10.64 -3.23 16.60
C GLU A 277 9.24 -2.71 16.99
N GLY A 278 8.89 -2.83 18.25
CA GLY A 278 7.65 -2.27 18.79
C GLY A 278 6.65 -3.26 19.40
N GLY A 279 6.93 -4.56 19.49
CA GLY A 279 6.05 -5.52 20.16
C GLY A 279 6.06 -6.93 19.57
N ASP A 280 5.12 -7.76 20.01
CA ASP A 280 5.00 -9.19 19.68
C ASP A 280 4.50 -9.49 18.22
N LEU A 281 4.59 -8.55 17.29
CA LEU A 281 4.16 -8.75 15.89
C LEU A 281 5.22 -9.56 15.12
N SER A 282 4.77 -10.57 14.36
CA SER A 282 5.61 -11.35 13.46
C SER A 282 5.55 -10.89 12.02
N ALA A 283 4.44 -10.32 11.59
CA ALA A 283 4.29 -9.74 10.27
C ALA A 283 3.29 -8.58 10.24
N HIS A 284 3.55 -7.60 9.38
CA HIS A 284 2.62 -6.55 8.99
C HIS A 284 2.51 -6.56 7.47
N VAL A 285 1.32 -6.81 6.96
CA VAL A 285 1.04 -6.98 5.55
C VAL A 285 0.08 -5.89 5.08
N LEU A 286 0.40 -5.32 3.93
CA LEU A 286 -0.46 -4.41 3.19
C LEU A 286 -0.74 -5.03 1.82
N MET A 287 -1.99 -5.01 1.38
CA MET A 287 -2.40 -5.59 0.11
C MET A 287 -3.38 -4.68 -0.63
N PHE A 288 -3.02 -4.30 -1.85
CA PHE A 288 -3.97 -3.72 -2.80
C PHE A 288 -4.54 -4.80 -3.70
N GLU A 289 -5.86 -4.98 -3.63
CA GLU A 289 -6.62 -5.85 -4.51
C GLU A 289 -7.32 -5.00 -5.55
N VAL A 290 -7.16 -5.37 -6.83
CA VAL A 290 -7.66 -4.63 -7.99
C VAL A 290 -8.26 -5.57 -9.03
N ASP A 291 -9.04 -5.01 -9.95
CA ASP A 291 -9.59 -5.77 -11.08
C ASP A 291 -8.48 -6.26 -12.02
N HIS A 292 -8.60 -7.51 -12.49
CA HIS A 292 -7.73 -8.09 -13.48
C HIS A 292 -8.24 -7.77 -14.89
N VAL A 293 -8.03 -6.55 -15.34
CA VAL A 293 -8.30 -6.18 -16.75
C VAL A 293 -7.02 -6.34 -17.56
N GLU A 294 -6.98 -7.34 -18.46
CA GLU A 294 -5.88 -7.46 -19.41
C GLU A 294 -5.82 -6.16 -20.27
N GLY A 295 -4.77 -5.38 -20.10
CA GLY A 295 -4.47 -4.22 -20.96
C GLY A 295 -5.04 -2.86 -20.55
N SER A 296 -5.59 -2.69 -19.35
CA SER A 296 -6.14 -1.40 -18.88
C SER A 296 -5.10 -0.37 -18.39
N GLY A 297 -3.82 -0.63 -18.49
CA GLY A 297 -2.80 0.39 -18.28
C GLY A 297 -2.84 1.40 -19.43
N ARG A 298 -3.30 2.64 -19.21
CA ARG A 298 -2.96 3.75 -20.12
C ARG A 298 -1.43 3.80 -20.18
N GLN A 299 -0.84 3.41 -21.31
CA GLN A 299 0.61 3.36 -21.50
C GLN A 299 1.24 4.75 -21.65
N ASP A 300 0.46 5.82 -21.59
CA ASP A 300 0.87 7.20 -21.86
C ASP A 300 0.56 8.12 -20.67
N LEU A 301 1.47 8.16 -19.69
CA LEU A 301 1.67 9.29 -18.78
C LEU A 301 3.16 9.51 -18.56
#